data_bb123576faadb90e9e9f700de42734d0
#
_entry.id   bb123576faadb90e9e9f700de42734d0
#
_cell.length_a   1.000
_cell.length_b   1.000
_cell.length_c   1.000
_cell.angle_alpha   90.00
_cell.angle_beta   90.00
_cell.angle_gamma   90.00
#
_symmetry.space_group_name_H-M   'P 1'
#
loop_
_entity.id
_entity.type
_entity.pdbx_description
1 polymer ?
#
loop_
_entity_poly.entity_id
_entity_poly.type
_entity_poly.pdbx_seq_one_letter_code
_entity_poly.pdbx_strand_id
1 'polypeptide(L)'
;MRLRKLVLTALLVAPLSCLGANNDQLRDIMYADQADRQVAPGPDQWKDISKRDAARRVKVQAELAAGRVKTSADFYNAALVMQHGDTFEEIRMAHALATIAASLDPLDRSARSLKAKSWDRLLLWQKKPQWYGTQYVRHGNGKWALDEIDESAVTDADRIELAVPTLAEAKKQVGVMNRAK
;
A
#
# COMPACT_ATOMS: atom_id res chain seq x y z
N MET A 1 -37.09 -34.91 47.90
CA MET A 1 -36.80 -34.49 46.52
C MET A 1 -35.61 -33.50 46.54
N ARG A 2 -34.38 -33.98 46.20
CA ARG A 2 -33.15 -33.12 46.26
C ARG A 2 -32.88 -32.57 44.86
N LEU A 3 -32.98 -31.23 44.73
CA LEU A 3 -32.62 -30.52 43.51
C LEU A 3 -31.08 -30.50 43.36
N ARG A 4 -30.56 -31.15 42.34
CA ARG A 4 -29.14 -31.03 41.93
C ARG A 4 -28.99 -29.74 41.16
N LYS A 5 -28.22 -28.78 41.71
CA LYS A 5 -27.79 -27.58 40.97
C LYS A 5 -26.75 -27.97 39.93
N LEU A 6 -27.09 -27.78 38.68
CA LEU A 6 -26.14 -27.89 37.56
C LEU A 6 -25.31 -26.63 37.54
N VAL A 7 -24.01 -26.72 37.83
CA VAL A 7 -23.07 -25.61 37.65
C VAL A 7 -22.56 -25.67 36.22
N LEU A 8 -23.02 -24.76 35.37
CA LEU A 8 -22.56 -24.62 34.00
C LEU A 8 -21.27 -23.80 34.04
N THR A 9 -20.11 -24.45 33.91
CA THR A 9 -18.82 -23.78 33.80
C THR A 9 -18.65 -23.33 32.36
N ALA A 10 -18.84 -22.03 32.09
CA ALA A 10 -18.53 -21.43 30.81
C ALA A 10 -17.02 -21.37 30.62
N LEU A 11 -16.49 -22.20 29.72
CA LEU A 11 -15.09 -22.12 29.26
C LEU A 11 -14.98 -20.85 28.39
N LEU A 12 -14.37 -19.78 28.93
CA LEU A 12 -13.95 -18.62 28.16
C LEU A 12 -12.75 -19.06 27.29
N VAL A 13 -13.01 -19.41 26.04
CA VAL A 13 -11.94 -19.55 25.04
C VAL A 13 -11.53 -18.13 24.65
N ALA A 14 -10.51 -17.59 25.30
CA ALA A 14 -9.87 -16.36 24.82
C ALA A 14 -9.28 -16.65 23.42
N PRO A 15 -9.53 -15.83 22.41
CA PRO A 15 -8.83 -15.97 21.14
C PRO A 15 -7.34 -15.77 21.42
N LEU A 16 -6.54 -16.82 21.22
CA LEU A 16 -5.10 -16.70 21.13
C LEU A 16 -4.81 -15.88 19.86
N SER A 17 -4.71 -14.56 20.03
CA SER A 17 -4.14 -13.69 19.01
C SER A 17 -2.68 -14.06 18.89
N CYS A 18 -2.39 -15.00 18.00
CA CYS A 18 -1.03 -15.31 17.59
C CYS A 18 -0.54 -14.10 16.77
N LEU A 19 -0.15 -13.04 17.47
CA LEU A 19 0.63 -11.95 16.89
C LEU A 19 1.98 -12.56 16.53
N GLY A 20 2.08 -13.09 15.31
CA GLY A 20 3.33 -13.54 14.75
C GLY A 20 4.36 -12.41 14.80
N ALA A 21 5.63 -12.73 15.05
CA ALA A 21 6.70 -11.76 14.87
C ALA A 21 6.71 -11.27 13.41
N ASN A 22 6.99 -9.99 13.21
CA ASN A 22 7.14 -9.40 11.88
C ASN A 22 8.29 -10.06 11.12
N ASN A 23 8.16 -10.15 9.81
CA ASN A 23 9.19 -10.69 8.93
C ASN A 23 10.29 -9.64 8.68
N ASP A 24 11.42 -9.80 9.36
CA ASP A 24 12.57 -8.90 9.25
C ASP A 24 13.11 -8.83 7.81
N GLN A 25 13.08 -9.93 7.07
CA GLN A 25 13.54 -9.95 5.68
C GLN A 25 12.67 -9.07 4.78
N LEU A 26 11.33 -9.10 4.95
CA LEU A 26 10.43 -8.21 4.21
C LEU A 26 10.66 -6.74 4.56
N ARG A 27 10.88 -6.46 5.85
CA ARG A 27 11.21 -5.10 6.31
C ARG A 27 12.49 -4.60 5.64
N ASP A 28 13.53 -5.39 5.60
CA ASP A 28 14.83 -5.02 5.03
C ASP A 28 14.73 -4.84 3.49
N ILE A 29 13.96 -5.68 2.80
CA ILE A 29 13.66 -5.52 1.37
C ILE A 29 12.95 -4.18 1.13
N MET A 30 11.94 -3.85 1.94
CA MET A 30 11.19 -2.59 1.84
C MET A 30 12.09 -1.38 2.11
N TYR A 31 12.93 -1.42 3.14
CA TYR A 31 13.86 -0.31 3.40
C TYR A 31 14.84 -0.08 2.25
N ALA A 32 15.37 -1.15 1.66
CA ALA A 32 16.24 -1.04 0.49
C ALA A 32 15.51 -0.48 -0.75
N ASP A 33 14.23 -0.83 -0.92
CA ASP A 33 13.37 -0.27 -1.96
C ASP A 33 13.14 1.23 -1.77
N GLN A 34 12.82 1.65 -0.56
CA GLN A 34 12.56 3.07 -0.26
C GLN A 34 13.85 3.92 -0.29
N ALA A 35 14.99 3.34 0.11
CA ALA A 35 16.29 4.04 0.06
C ALA A 35 16.67 4.45 -1.37
N ASP A 36 16.39 3.62 -2.36
CA ASP A 36 16.63 3.93 -3.78
C ASP A 36 15.83 5.14 -4.29
N ARG A 37 14.82 5.59 -3.54
CA ARG A 37 13.88 6.68 -3.92
C ARG A 37 14.04 7.95 -3.10
N GLN A 38 14.93 7.97 -2.10
CA GLN A 38 15.15 9.14 -1.25
C GLN A 38 15.80 10.30 -2.00
N VAL A 39 16.64 10.00 -2.97
CA VAL A 39 17.25 11.01 -3.87
C VAL A 39 16.61 10.81 -5.24
N ALA A 40 16.10 11.89 -5.85
CA ALA A 40 15.51 11.83 -7.19
C ALA A 40 16.53 11.27 -8.19
N PRO A 41 16.36 10.03 -8.69
CA PRO A 41 17.36 9.40 -9.55
C PRO A 41 17.38 10.06 -10.93
N GLY A 42 18.57 10.15 -11.50
CA GLY A 42 18.73 10.48 -12.92
C GLY A 42 18.31 9.32 -13.82
N PRO A 43 18.19 9.57 -15.15
CA PRO A 43 17.69 8.55 -16.10
C PRO A 43 18.47 7.22 -16.09
N ASP A 44 19.80 7.27 -15.95
CA ASP A 44 20.63 6.07 -15.92
C ASP A 44 20.48 5.28 -14.62
N GLN A 45 20.29 5.97 -13.50
CA GLN A 45 20.05 5.33 -12.20
C GLN A 45 18.71 4.58 -12.17
N TRP A 46 17.69 5.06 -12.91
CA TRP A 46 16.41 4.37 -13.00
C TRP A 46 16.51 2.97 -13.61
N LYS A 47 17.42 2.73 -14.56
CA LYS A 47 17.64 1.38 -15.13
C LYS A 47 18.13 0.40 -14.09
N ASP A 48 19.04 0.83 -13.22
CA ASP A 48 19.59 -0.01 -12.17
C ASP A 48 18.58 -0.20 -11.01
N ILE A 49 17.81 0.85 -10.71
CA ILE A 49 16.69 0.75 -9.75
C ILE A 49 15.67 -0.28 -10.23
N SER A 50 15.23 -0.22 -11.49
CA SER A 50 14.27 -1.18 -12.07
C SER A 50 14.76 -2.63 -11.96
N LYS A 51 16.05 -2.89 -12.19
CA LYS A 51 16.62 -4.23 -11.99
C LYS A 51 16.56 -4.68 -10.53
N ARG A 52 16.92 -3.77 -9.61
CA ARG A 52 16.85 -4.06 -8.16
C ARG A 52 15.41 -4.27 -7.72
N ASP A 53 14.46 -3.48 -8.22
CA ASP A 53 13.04 -3.64 -7.95
C ASP A 53 12.51 -4.99 -8.40
N ALA A 54 12.85 -5.43 -9.61
CA ALA A 54 12.50 -6.76 -10.10
C ALA A 54 13.03 -7.85 -9.17
N ALA A 55 14.30 -7.76 -8.74
CA ALA A 55 14.88 -8.72 -7.82
C ALA A 55 14.21 -8.71 -6.43
N ARG A 56 13.78 -7.54 -5.93
CA ARG A 56 13.04 -7.40 -4.66
C ARG A 56 11.65 -8.04 -4.77
N ARG A 57 10.94 -7.82 -5.87
CA ARG A 57 9.61 -8.43 -6.11
C ARG A 57 9.69 -9.97 -6.12
N VAL A 58 10.72 -10.55 -6.73
CA VAL A 58 10.94 -12.01 -6.68
C VAL A 58 11.12 -12.50 -5.23
N LYS A 59 11.87 -11.77 -4.40
CA LYS A 59 12.02 -12.12 -2.98
C LYS A 59 10.70 -12.00 -2.22
N VAL A 60 9.92 -10.94 -2.44
CA VAL A 60 8.59 -10.78 -1.83
C VAL A 60 7.67 -11.94 -2.23
N GLN A 61 7.65 -12.33 -3.49
CA GLN A 61 6.86 -13.47 -3.97
C GLN A 61 7.30 -14.79 -3.31
N ALA A 62 8.59 -14.99 -3.08
CA ALA A 62 9.10 -16.15 -2.36
C ALA A 62 8.64 -16.15 -0.89
N GLU A 63 8.61 -14.99 -0.21
CA GLU A 63 8.10 -14.87 1.16
C GLU A 63 6.59 -15.19 1.24
N LEU A 64 5.81 -14.71 0.26
CA LEU A 64 4.40 -15.03 0.13
C LEU A 64 4.16 -16.53 -0.09
N ALA A 65 4.87 -17.13 -1.04
CA ALA A 65 4.75 -18.56 -1.36
C ALA A 65 5.14 -19.46 -0.17
N ALA A 66 6.09 -19.03 0.64
CA ALA A 66 6.52 -19.73 1.84
C ALA A 66 5.60 -19.51 3.06
N GLY A 67 4.52 -18.72 2.94
CA GLY A 67 3.60 -18.43 4.04
C GLY A 67 4.23 -17.62 5.18
N ARG A 68 5.27 -16.83 4.90
CA ARG A 68 5.98 -16.03 5.91
C ARG A 68 5.48 -14.59 6.01
N VAL A 69 4.47 -14.20 5.22
CA VAL A 69 3.76 -12.91 5.27
C VAL A 69 2.52 -13.11 6.14
N LYS A 70 2.50 -12.57 7.36
CA LYS A 70 1.47 -12.93 8.37
C LYS A 70 0.86 -11.72 9.08
N THR A 71 1.64 -10.66 9.30
CA THR A 71 1.21 -9.49 10.06
C THR A 71 0.79 -8.34 9.14
N SER A 72 0.05 -7.34 9.66
CA SER A 72 -0.27 -6.12 8.92
C SER A 72 1.01 -5.47 8.36
N ALA A 73 2.07 -5.39 9.18
CA ALA A 73 3.35 -4.84 8.76
C ALA A 73 4.00 -5.64 7.61
N ASP A 74 3.91 -6.98 7.64
CA ASP A 74 4.44 -7.81 6.55
C ASP A 74 3.68 -7.57 5.25
N PHE A 75 2.34 -7.55 5.31
CA PHE A 75 1.51 -7.27 4.14
C PHE A 75 1.74 -5.85 3.60
N TYR A 76 1.91 -4.85 4.47
CA TYR A 76 2.25 -3.49 4.07
C TYR A 76 3.61 -3.43 3.37
N ASN A 77 4.66 -4.03 3.95
CA ASN A 77 6.01 -4.04 3.39
C ASN A 77 6.03 -4.73 2.01
N ALA A 78 5.36 -5.88 1.89
CA ALA A 78 5.21 -6.58 0.63
C ALA A 78 4.46 -5.73 -0.42
N ALA A 79 3.34 -5.10 -0.03
CA ALA A 79 2.56 -4.24 -0.91
C ALA A 79 3.36 -3.04 -1.42
N LEU A 80 4.15 -2.40 -0.54
CA LEU A 80 4.95 -1.22 -0.87
C LEU A 80 6.03 -1.55 -1.92
N VAL A 81 6.63 -2.74 -1.86
CA VAL A 81 7.58 -3.20 -2.88
C VAL A 81 6.85 -3.57 -4.18
N MET A 82 5.74 -4.31 -4.07
CA MET A 82 4.99 -4.78 -5.24
C MET A 82 4.35 -3.64 -6.05
N GLN A 83 4.02 -2.50 -5.43
CA GLN A 83 3.46 -1.33 -6.15
C GLN A 83 4.45 -0.67 -7.13
N HIS A 84 5.74 -1.00 -7.05
CA HIS A 84 6.75 -0.61 -8.04
C HIS A 84 6.90 -1.65 -9.16
N GLY A 85 5.85 -2.44 -9.37
CA GLY A 85 5.77 -3.45 -10.41
C GLY A 85 5.69 -2.88 -11.82
N ASP A 86 6.13 -3.70 -12.77
CA ASP A 86 6.15 -3.39 -14.19
C ASP A 86 5.04 -4.14 -14.97
N THR A 87 4.17 -4.85 -14.25
CA THR A 87 3.04 -5.59 -14.83
C THR A 87 1.73 -5.28 -14.10
N PHE A 88 0.61 -5.46 -14.79
CA PHE A 88 -0.72 -5.31 -14.19
C PHE A 88 -0.92 -6.26 -13.01
N GLU A 89 -0.43 -7.49 -13.11
CA GLU A 89 -0.54 -8.52 -12.07
C GLU A 89 0.21 -8.12 -10.80
N GLU A 90 1.40 -7.52 -10.93
CA GLU A 90 2.18 -7.04 -9.79
C GLU A 90 1.48 -5.88 -9.09
N ILE A 91 0.91 -4.92 -9.84
CA ILE A 91 0.13 -3.80 -9.28
C ILE A 91 -1.16 -4.31 -8.62
N ARG A 92 -1.84 -5.30 -9.23
CA ARG A 92 -3.02 -5.94 -8.64
C ARG A 92 -2.68 -6.65 -7.33
N MET A 93 -1.53 -7.34 -7.29
CA MET A 93 -1.02 -7.97 -6.08
C MET A 93 -0.72 -6.94 -5.00
N ALA A 94 -0.08 -5.81 -5.35
CA ALA A 94 0.18 -4.71 -4.43
C ALA A 94 -1.11 -4.21 -3.77
N HIS A 95 -2.18 -4.00 -4.55
CA HIS A 95 -3.46 -3.55 -4.02
C HIS A 95 -4.11 -4.60 -3.10
N ALA A 96 -4.06 -5.88 -3.46
CA ALA A 96 -4.58 -6.96 -2.61
C ALA A 96 -3.85 -7.02 -1.26
N LEU A 97 -2.51 -6.96 -1.26
CA LEU A 97 -1.69 -6.97 -0.06
C LEU A 97 -1.94 -5.72 0.81
N ALA A 98 -2.04 -4.53 0.20
CA ALA A 98 -2.34 -3.28 0.91
C ALA A 98 -3.74 -3.33 1.56
N THR A 99 -4.71 -3.95 0.89
CA THR A 99 -6.06 -4.15 1.43
C THR A 99 -6.05 -5.08 2.64
N ILE A 100 -5.29 -6.18 2.58
CA ILE A 100 -5.13 -7.09 3.72
C ILE A 100 -4.44 -6.36 4.88
N ALA A 101 -3.35 -5.62 4.63
CA ALA A 101 -2.66 -4.85 5.65
C ALA A 101 -3.60 -3.88 6.38
N ALA A 102 -4.36 -3.07 5.63
CA ALA A 102 -5.32 -2.12 6.19
C ALA A 102 -6.49 -2.80 6.93
N SER A 103 -6.84 -4.05 6.58
CA SER A 103 -7.88 -4.81 7.26
C SER A 103 -7.40 -5.44 8.55
N LEU A 104 -6.12 -5.85 8.61
CA LEU A 104 -5.49 -6.42 9.81
C LEU A 104 -5.19 -5.35 10.87
N ASP A 105 -4.84 -4.13 10.45
CA ASP A 105 -4.67 -2.98 11.33
C ASP A 105 -5.40 -1.75 10.74
N PRO A 106 -6.68 -1.56 11.09
CA PRO A 106 -7.46 -0.42 10.61
C PRO A 106 -6.99 0.94 11.12
N LEU A 107 -6.12 0.98 12.12
CA LEU A 107 -5.56 2.23 12.65
C LEU A 107 -4.27 2.65 11.95
N ASP A 108 -3.62 1.73 11.24
CA ASP A 108 -2.41 2.06 10.46
C ASP A 108 -2.75 2.96 9.26
N ARG A 109 -2.41 4.25 9.41
CA ARG A 109 -2.59 5.26 8.37
C ARG A 109 -1.81 4.94 7.09
N SER A 110 -0.63 4.32 7.22
CA SER A 110 0.23 3.99 6.09
C SER A 110 -0.38 2.89 5.23
N ALA A 111 -0.90 1.83 5.87
CA ALA A 111 -1.60 0.74 5.20
C ALA A 111 -2.87 1.24 4.48
N ARG A 112 -3.68 2.07 5.14
CA ARG A 112 -4.88 2.69 4.52
C ARG A 112 -4.51 3.57 3.33
N SER A 113 -3.49 4.41 3.48
CA SER A 113 -3.01 5.27 2.39
C SER A 113 -2.48 4.44 1.21
N LEU A 114 -1.75 3.36 1.48
CA LEU A 114 -1.23 2.47 0.44
C LEU A 114 -2.35 1.75 -0.32
N LYS A 115 -3.43 1.37 0.36
CA LYS A 115 -4.63 0.81 -0.28
C LYS A 115 -5.20 1.77 -1.32
N ALA A 116 -5.38 3.05 -1.01
CA ALA A 116 -5.85 4.05 -1.96
C ALA A 116 -4.86 4.28 -3.11
N LYS A 117 -3.57 4.43 -2.79
CA LYS A 117 -2.51 4.67 -3.79
C LYS A 117 -2.38 3.52 -4.78
N SER A 118 -2.44 2.29 -4.29
CA SER A 118 -2.35 1.10 -5.15
C SER A 118 -3.61 0.91 -6.00
N TRP A 119 -4.80 1.30 -5.49
CA TRP A 119 -6.03 1.31 -6.28
C TRP A 119 -5.96 2.29 -7.44
N ASP A 120 -5.60 3.54 -7.18
CA ASP A 120 -5.44 4.55 -8.22
C ASP A 120 -4.44 4.10 -9.29
N ARG A 121 -3.30 3.53 -8.88
CA ARG A 121 -2.31 2.99 -9.81
C ARG A 121 -2.89 1.85 -10.66
N LEU A 122 -3.71 0.98 -10.07
CA LEU A 122 -4.38 -0.11 -10.78
C LEU A 122 -5.37 0.42 -11.83
N LEU A 123 -6.09 1.50 -11.52
CA LEU A 123 -6.97 2.18 -12.47
C LEU A 123 -6.19 2.75 -13.65
N LEU A 124 -5.08 3.44 -13.39
CA LEU A 124 -4.24 3.99 -14.46
C LEU A 124 -3.66 2.92 -15.38
N TRP A 125 -3.28 1.76 -14.85
CA TRP A 125 -2.89 0.61 -15.67
C TRP A 125 -4.00 0.14 -16.61
N GLN A 126 -5.26 0.33 -16.20
CA GLN A 126 -6.44 0.04 -17.02
C GLN A 126 -6.85 1.22 -17.92
N LYS A 127 -6.07 2.32 -17.95
CA LYS A 127 -6.38 3.57 -18.65
C LYS A 127 -7.71 4.17 -18.19
N LYS A 128 -7.98 4.09 -16.90
CA LYS A 128 -9.17 4.67 -16.24
C LYS A 128 -8.75 5.82 -15.34
N PRO A 129 -9.61 6.84 -15.17
CA PRO A 129 -9.37 7.88 -14.21
C PRO A 129 -9.18 7.32 -12.80
N GLN A 130 -8.24 7.90 -12.04
CA GLN A 130 -8.06 7.58 -10.65
C GLN A 130 -9.23 8.09 -9.79
N TRP A 131 -9.41 7.53 -8.58
CA TRP A 131 -10.50 7.90 -7.68
C TRP A 131 -10.04 8.82 -6.55
N TYR A 132 -8.91 8.51 -5.93
CA TYR A 132 -8.47 9.17 -4.70
C TYR A 132 -7.57 10.39 -4.94
N GLY A 133 -7.01 10.55 -6.14
CA GLY A 133 -6.13 11.66 -6.46
C GLY A 133 -4.72 11.50 -5.90
N THR A 134 -4.20 10.28 -5.90
CA THR A 134 -2.89 9.95 -5.32
C THR A 134 -1.77 9.82 -6.36
N GLN A 135 -2.09 9.84 -7.65
CA GLN A 135 -1.13 9.67 -8.73
C GLN A 135 -0.92 10.97 -9.48
N TYR A 136 0.34 11.33 -9.63
CA TYR A 136 0.79 12.55 -10.32
C TYR A 136 1.63 12.16 -11.53
N VAL A 137 1.49 12.89 -12.62
CA VAL A 137 2.24 12.68 -13.87
C VAL A 137 3.13 13.88 -14.14
N ARG A 138 4.30 13.63 -14.70
CA ARG A 138 5.20 14.68 -15.18
C ARG A 138 5.13 14.76 -16.70
N HIS A 139 4.64 15.87 -17.22
CA HIS A 139 4.53 16.09 -18.65
C HIS A 139 5.89 16.37 -19.31
N GLY A 140 5.95 16.28 -20.66
CA GLY A 140 7.18 16.51 -21.42
C GLY A 140 7.79 17.91 -21.26
N ASN A 141 7.01 18.91 -20.79
CA ASN A 141 7.49 20.24 -20.42
C ASN A 141 8.11 20.30 -19.00
N GLY A 142 8.25 19.15 -18.34
CA GLY A 142 8.82 19.03 -17.00
C GLY A 142 7.88 19.41 -15.85
N LYS A 143 6.63 19.79 -16.12
CA LYS A 143 5.65 20.17 -15.10
C LYS A 143 4.87 18.96 -14.59
N TRP A 144 4.63 18.95 -13.28
CA TRP A 144 3.75 17.99 -12.63
C TRP A 144 2.28 18.38 -12.83
N ALA A 145 1.43 17.38 -12.96
CA ALA A 145 -0.02 17.51 -12.93
C ALA A 145 -0.60 16.34 -12.12
N LEU A 146 -1.79 16.52 -11.57
CA LEU A 146 -2.59 15.40 -11.09
C LEU A 146 -3.08 14.65 -12.33
N ASP A 147 -2.94 13.33 -12.34
CA ASP A 147 -3.46 12.51 -13.43
C ASP A 147 -5.00 12.57 -13.46
N GLU A 148 -5.61 12.15 -14.56
CA GLU A 148 -7.06 12.22 -14.73
C GLU A 148 -7.78 11.56 -13.55
N ILE A 149 -8.81 12.24 -13.00
CA ILE A 149 -9.54 11.82 -11.81
C ILE A 149 -11.06 11.79 -12.07
N ASP A 150 -11.71 10.72 -11.62
CA ASP A 150 -13.17 10.69 -11.51
C ASP A 150 -13.57 11.28 -10.15
N GLU A 151 -13.94 12.57 -10.17
CA GLU A 151 -14.32 13.32 -8.97
C GLU A 151 -15.61 12.78 -8.31
N SER A 152 -16.41 12.01 -9.05
CA SER A 152 -17.67 11.44 -8.56
C SER A 152 -17.51 10.07 -7.88
N ALA A 153 -16.36 9.41 -8.07
CA ALA A 153 -16.15 8.04 -7.60
C ALA A 153 -16.07 7.89 -6.08
N VAL A 154 -15.50 8.91 -5.40
CA VAL A 154 -15.34 8.93 -3.93
C VAL A 154 -15.47 10.34 -3.39
N THR A 155 -15.91 10.45 -2.14
CA THR A 155 -16.02 11.73 -1.41
C THR A 155 -14.69 12.08 -0.70
N ASP A 156 -14.57 13.31 -0.20
CA ASP A 156 -13.43 13.68 0.66
C ASP A 156 -13.46 12.97 2.02
N ALA A 157 -14.64 12.53 2.50
CA ALA A 157 -14.73 11.68 3.67
C ALA A 157 -14.07 10.31 3.43
N ASP A 158 -14.29 9.69 2.26
CA ASP A 158 -13.64 8.43 1.87
C ASP A 158 -12.11 8.60 1.75
N ARG A 159 -11.65 9.75 1.24
CA ARG A 159 -10.23 10.09 1.17
C ARG A 159 -9.59 10.19 2.55
N ILE A 160 -10.24 10.90 3.47
CA ILE A 160 -9.78 11.05 4.86
C ILE A 160 -9.77 9.70 5.59
N GLU A 161 -10.79 8.88 5.38
CA GLU A 161 -10.85 7.52 5.93
C GLU A 161 -9.63 6.69 5.49
N LEU A 162 -9.25 6.78 4.22
CA LEU A 162 -8.05 6.10 3.71
C LEU A 162 -6.74 6.88 3.93
N ALA A 163 -6.75 7.89 4.79
CA ALA A 163 -5.58 8.68 5.16
C ALA A 163 -4.83 9.27 3.94
N VAL A 164 -5.55 9.65 2.90
CA VAL A 164 -5.04 10.40 1.76
C VAL A 164 -5.59 11.82 1.74
N PRO A 165 -4.94 12.76 1.04
CA PRO A 165 -5.40 14.15 0.96
C PRO A 165 -6.81 14.27 0.37
N THR A 166 -7.55 15.30 0.79
CA THR A 166 -8.76 15.75 0.09
C THR A 166 -8.45 16.13 -1.35
N LEU A 167 -9.45 16.17 -2.21
CA LEU A 167 -9.25 16.53 -3.61
C LEU A 167 -8.63 17.93 -3.76
N ALA A 168 -9.07 18.89 -2.93
CA ALA A 168 -8.51 20.24 -2.93
C ALA A 168 -7.01 20.25 -2.54
N GLU A 169 -6.64 19.45 -1.53
CA GLU A 169 -5.24 19.31 -1.11
C GLU A 169 -4.40 18.60 -2.19
N ALA A 170 -4.91 17.55 -2.83
CA ALA A 170 -4.22 16.88 -3.93
C ALA A 170 -3.96 17.83 -5.11
N LYS A 171 -4.95 18.66 -5.50
CA LYS A 171 -4.80 19.71 -6.52
C LYS A 171 -3.77 20.76 -6.09
N LYS A 172 -3.76 21.19 -4.82
CA LYS A 172 -2.78 22.14 -4.27
C LYS A 172 -1.34 21.58 -4.29
N GLN A 173 -1.18 20.29 -4.06
CA GLN A 173 0.13 19.61 -4.06
C GLN A 173 0.86 19.76 -5.40
N VAL A 174 0.14 19.78 -6.53
CA VAL A 174 0.72 20.06 -7.87
C VAL A 174 1.47 21.38 -7.87
N GLY A 175 0.90 22.43 -7.26
CA GLY A 175 1.56 23.73 -7.15
C GLY A 175 2.85 23.68 -6.31
N VAL A 176 2.88 22.85 -5.26
CA VAL A 176 4.07 22.62 -4.43
C VAL A 176 5.15 21.91 -5.23
N MET A 177 4.79 20.81 -5.91
CA MET A 177 5.73 20.02 -6.73
C MET A 177 6.35 20.85 -7.87
N ASN A 178 5.61 21.78 -8.44
CA ASN A 178 6.09 22.65 -9.52
C ASN A 178 6.96 23.83 -9.04
N ARG A 179 6.94 24.15 -7.74
CA ARG A 179 7.82 25.17 -7.15
C ARG A 179 9.12 24.60 -6.60
N ALA A 180 9.14 23.34 -6.22
CA ALA A 180 10.34 22.64 -5.73
C ALA A 180 11.23 22.27 -6.93
N LYS A 181 12.02 23.24 -7.43
CA LYS A 181 13.06 23.04 -8.45
C LYS A 181 14.42 23.24 -7.84
#